data_6e1485370116777fbeeecfae30079525
#
_entry.id   6e1485370116777fbeeecfae30079525
#
_cell.length_a   1.000
_cell.length_b   1.000
_cell.length_c   1.000
_cell.angle_alpha   90.00
_cell.angle_beta   90.00
_cell.angle_gamma   90.00
#
_symmetry.space_group_name_H-M   'P 1'
#
loop_
_entity.id
_entity.type
_entity.pdbx_description
1 polymer ?
#
loop_
_entity_poly.entity_id
_entity_poly.type
_entity_poly.pdbx_seq_one_letter_code
_entity_poly.pdbx_strand_id
1 'polypeptide(L)'
;MDSMSENFEDISLRLKNIIDCLDKNKEYEFHFNTASGTDVTSRFGDLENIQYHNDESLTVTCIDGKKKGVASTNNLSGESIDSTIKKSETIASFLEPDDNQGLPCDNLINKLNIDCDINFPKQFTTDELINMTVECEKSALDYDNKIKNSEGSEYAYSQSNNLILNSNGAAGSYSSTSYTLSCVVIAEDNGLKERDYAYSTRRNFEKTDSAKIIGELSAEKAISRLGAKSISTQKCPVILTP
;
A
#
# COMPACT_ATOMS: atom_id res chain seq x y z
N MET A 1 -17.56 12.90 0.83
CA MET A 1 -17.33 11.59 0.17
C MET A 1 -17.66 11.63 -1.33
N ASP A 2 -18.62 12.45 -1.76
CA ASP A 2 -19.08 12.48 -3.17
C ASP A 2 -18.09 13.12 -4.16
N SER A 3 -17.17 13.98 -3.72
CA SER A 3 -16.26 14.69 -4.64
C SER A 3 -15.13 13.84 -5.23
N MET A 4 -14.71 12.76 -4.54
CA MET A 4 -13.66 11.87 -5.05
C MET A 4 -14.16 10.86 -6.08
N SER A 5 -15.43 10.41 -5.95
CA SER A 5 -16.00 9.45 -6.91
C SER A 5 -16.34 10.11 -8.25
N GLU A 6 -16.90 11.33 -8.24
CA GLU A 6 -17.14 12.11 -9.48
C GLU A 6 -15.82 12.38 -10.22
N ASN A 7 -14.77 12.79 -9.50
CA ASN A 7 -13.47 13.05 -10.10
C ASN A 7 -12.83 11.80 -10.71
N PHE A 8 -13.00 10.63 -10.07
CA PHE A 8 -12.45 9.38 -10.59
C PHE A 8 -13.15 8.91 -11.88
N GLU A 9 -14.47 9.01 -11.96
CA GLU A 9 -15.24 8.65 -13.16
C GLU A 9 -14.94 9.59 -14.33
N ASP A 10 -14.88 10.90 -14.10
CA ASP A 10 -14.55 11.91 -15.11
C ASP A 10 -13.14 11.70 -15.67
N ILE A 11 -12.18 11.46 -14.81
CA ILE A 11 -10.79 11.15 -15.21
C ILE A 11 -10.75 9.84 -15.99
N SER A 12 -11.48 8.82 -15.54
CA SER A 12 -11.55 7.52 -16.20
C SER A 12 -12.06 7.65 -17.65
N LEU A 13 -13.12 8.41 -17.84
CA LEU A 13 -13.68 8.68 -19.17
C LEU A 13 -12.68 9.47 -20.05
N ARG A 14 -12.04 10.49 -19.48
CA ARG A 14 -11.04 11.27 -20.19
C ARG A 14 -9.85 10.44 -20.61
N LEU A 15 -9.30 9.60 -19.74
CA LEU A 15 -8.17 8.72 -20.05
C LEU A 15 -8.54 7.70 -21.13
N LYS A 16 -9.77 7.18 -21.10
CA LYS A 16 -10.28 6.30 -22.15
C LYS A 16 -10.32 7.00 -23.51
N ASN A 17 -10.83 8.22 -23.56
CA ASN A 17 -10.88 9.01 -24.80
C ASN A 17 -9.44 9.31 -25.32
N ILE A 18 -8.50 9.58 -24.42
CA ILE A 18 -7.10 9.81 -24.80
C ILE A 18 -6.49 8.56 -25.41
N ILE A 19 -6.58 7.40 -24.75
CA ILE A 19 -5.95 6.17 -25.24
C ILE A 19 -6.55 5.70 -26.57
N ASP A 20 -7.83 5.97 -26.82
CA ASP A 20 -8.51 5.68 -28.08
C ASP A 20 -7.99 6.53 -29.25
N CYS A 21 -7.40 7.70 -28.97
CA CYS A 21 -6.83 8.62 -29.97
C CYS A 21 -5.34 8.44 -30.21
N LEU A 22 -4.64 7.60 -29.46
CA LEU A 22 -3.19 7.38 -29.60
C LEU A 22 -2.84 6.59 -30.87
N ASP A 23 -1.53 6.62 -31.22
CA ASP A 23 -0.99 5.91 -32.37
C ASP A 23 -1.28 4.41 -32.30
N LYS A 24 -2.03 3.90 -33.24
CA LYS A 24 -2.43 2.48 -33.31
C LYS A 24 -1.30 1.52 -33.71
N ASN A 25 -0.12 2.02 -34.05
CA ASN A 25 1.06 1.18 -34.32
C ASN A 25 1.83 0.86 -33.04
N LYS A 26 1.47 1.48 -31.92
CA LYS A 26 2.04 1.26 -30.59
C LYS A 26 0.98 0.71 -29.65
N GLU A 27 1.44 0.03 -28.61
CA GLU A 27 0.58 -0.42 -27.53
C GLU A 27 0.73 0.49 -26.32
N TYR A 28 -0.39 0.84 -25.67
CA TYR A 28 -0.41 1.69 -24.49
C TYR A 28 -1.19 1.05 -23.35
N GLU A 29 -0.69 1.23 -22.11
CA GLU A 29 -1.41 0.91 -20.91
C GLU A 29 -1.33 2.10 -19.94
N PHE A 30 -2.49 2.48 -19.41
CA PHE A 30 -2.65 3.51 -18.39
C PHE A 30 -3.05 2.86 -17.10
N HIS A 31 -2.29 3.13 -16.05
CA HIS A 31 -2.65 2.79 -14.69
C HIS A 31 -2.86 4.07 -13.89
N PHE A 32 -4.11 4.35 -13.56
CA PHE A 32 -4.50 5.49 -12.72
C PHE A 32 -4.85 4.99 -11.32
N ASN A 33 -4.30 5.63 -10.32
CA ASN A 33 -4.53 5.33 -8.91
C ASN A 33 -4.85 6.59 -8.13
N THR A 34 -5.83 6.50 -7.23
CA THR A 34 -6.03 7.46 -6.14
C THR A 34 -5.90 6.75 -4.81
N ALA A 35 -5.28 7.38 -3.84
CA ALA A 35 -5.16 6.87 -2.48
C ALA A 35 -5.40 7.99 -1.48
N SER A 36 -6.22 7.72 -0.47
CA SER A 36 -6.42 8.63 0.66
C SER A 36 -6.40 7.85 1.95
N GLY A 37 -5.95 8.49 3.03
CA GLY A 37 -5.88 7.83 4.32
C GLY A 37 -5.42 8.72 5.43
N THR A 38 -5.23 8.09 6.60
CA THR A 38 -4.79 8.76 7.81
C THR A 38 -3.88 7.81 8.58
N ASP A 39 -2.72 8.31 8.96
CA ASP A 39 -1.78 7.62 9.83
C ASP A 39 -1.71 8.37 11.16
N VAL A 40 -1.81 7.64 12.26
CA VAL A 40 -1.74 8.17 13.62
C VAL A 40 -0.69 7.40 14.38
N THR A 41 0.26 8.10 14.97
CA THR A 41 1.30 7.51 15.81
C THR A 41 1.20 8.06 17.23
N SER A 42 1.20 7.18 18.22
CA SER A 42 1.33 7.53 19.64
C SER A 42 2.58 6.93 20.24
N ARG A 43 3.13 7.62 21.27
CA ARG A 43 4.26 7.15 22.02
C ARG A 43 4.16 7.58 23.49
N PHE A 44 4.35 6.64 24.40
CA PHE A 44 4.20 6.82 25.85
C PHE A 44 2.84 7.41 26.26
N GLY A 45 1.79 7.00 25.56
CA GLY A 45 0.42 7.44 25.80
C GLY A 45 0.07 8.81 25.22
N ASP A 46 1.04 9.51 24.61
CA ASP A 46 0.83 10.81 23.97
C ASP A 46 0.78 10.67 22.46
N LEU A 47 -0.04 11.51 21.82
CA LEU A 47 -0.06 11.64 20.38
C LEU A 47 1.28 12.22 19.88
N GLU A 48 1.96 11.50 18.99
CA GLU A 48 3.21 11.96 18.38
C GLU A 48 2.99 12.60 17.02
N ASN A 49 2.16 11.97 16.17
CA ASN A 49 1.90 12.47 14.82
C ASN A 49 0.53 12.07 14.30
N ILE A 50 -0.05 12.93 13.45
CA ILE A 50 -1.19 12.61 12.59
C ILE A 50 -0.82 13.08 11.19
N GLN A 51 -0.90 12.16 10.23
CA GLN A 51 -0.68 12.47 8.83
C GLN A 51 -1.91 12.10 8.00
N TYR A 52 -2.42 13.07 7.24
CA TYR A 52 -3.44 12.85 6.23
C TYR A 52 -2.77 12.83 4.87
N HIS A 53 -3.09 11.85 4.07
CA HIS A 53 -2.62 11.78 2.69
C HIS A 53 -3.79 11.68 1.72
N ASN A 54 -3.62 12.29 0.56
CA ASN A 54 -4.54 12.24 -0.56
C ASN A 54 -3.74 12.38 -1.84
N ASP A 55 -3.43 11.25 -2.44
CA ASP A 55 -2.52 11.13 -3.56
C ASP A 55 -3.26 10.65 -4.81
N GLU A 56 -2.79 11.11 -5.96
CA GLU A 56 -3.21 10.62 -7.25
C GLU A 56 -2.00 10.41 -8.15
N SER A 57 -2.05 9.40 -8.99
CA SER A 57 -0.98 9.12 -9.93
C SER A 57 -1.48 8.46 -11.20
N LEU A 58 -0.92 8.87 -12.33
CA LEU A 58 -1.08 8.23 -13.61
C LEU A 58 0.25 7.69 -14.08
N THR A 59 0.34 6.39 -14.30
CA THR A 59 1.46 5.74 -14.96
C THR A 59 1.06 5.37 -16.39
N VAL A 60 1.88 5.77 -17.32
CA VAL A 60 1.73 5.48 -18.75
C VAL A 60 2.84 4.53 -19.19
N THR A 61 2.46 3.39 -19.71
CA THR A 61 3.35 2.46 -20.40
C THR A 61 3.13 2.57 -21.90
N CYS A 62 4.20 2.73 -22.66
CA CYS A 62 4.22 2.63 -24.11
C CYS A 62 5.09 1.45 -24.53
N ILE A 63 4.58 0.60 -25.44
CA ILE A 63 5.35 -0.49 -26.07
C ILE A 63 5.38 -0.24 -27.58
N ASP A 64 6.58 -0.01 -28.11
CA ASP A 64 6.85 0.26 -29.51
C ASP A 64 7.84 -0.78 -30.06
N GLY A 65 7.38 -1.69 -30.90
CA GLY A 65 8.22 -2.74 -31.44
C GLY A 65 8.94 -3.58 -30.38
N LYS A 66 8.22 -4.00 -29.32
CA LYS A 66 8.76 -4.75 -28.17
C LYS A 66 9.68 -3.96 -27.23
N LYS A 67 9.75 -2.64 -27.38
CA LYS A 67 10.50 -1.73 -26.51
C LYS A 67 9.53 -1.06 -25.53
N LYS A 68 9.72 -1.25 -24.23
CA LYS A 68 8.79 -0.77 -23.22
C LYS A 68 9.32 0.47 -22.50
N GLY A 69 8.65 1.61 -22.68
CA GLY A 69 8.89 2.83 -21.92
C GLY A 69 7.79 3.10 -20.90
N VAL A 70 8.16 3.57 -19.72
CA VAL A 70 7.23 3.89 -18.65
C VAL A 70 7.53 5.28 -18.10
N ALA A 71 6.49 6.08 -17.91
CA ALA A 71 6.56 7.39 -17.27
C ALA A 71 5.34 7.61 -16.39
N SER A 72 5.49 8.40 -15.32
CA SER A 72 4.41 8.69 -14.37
C SER A 72 4.29 10.17 -14.09
N THR A 73 3.08 10.59 -13.69
CA THR A 73 2.77 11.94 -13.22
C THR A 73 1.72 11.88 -12.11
N ASN A 74 1.80 12.83 -11.19
CA ASN A 74 0.74 13.14 -10.20
C ASN A 74 -0.06 14.39 -10.58
N ASN A 75 0.23 15.01 -11.74
CA ASN A 75 -0.51 16.12 -12.26
C ASN A 75 -1.38 15.66 -13.44
N LEU A 76 -2.69 15.69 -13.26
CA LEU A 76 -3.66 15.21 -14.23
C LEU A 76 -4.17 16.29 -15.20
N SER A 77 -3.47 17.44 -15.33
CA SER A 77 -3.75 18.40 -16.39
C SER A 77 -3.51 17.75 -17.77
N GLY A 78 -4.25 18.19 -18.79
CA GLY A 78 -4.08 17.66 -20.16
C GLY A 78 -2.65 17.76 -20.65
N GLU A 79 -1.96 18.91 -20.40
CA GLU A 79 -0.57 19.11 -20.76
C GLU A 79 0.39 18.10 -20.08
N SER A 80 0.16 17.81 -18.79
CA SER A 80 0.98 16.85 -18.04
C SER A 80 0.75 15.43 -18.50
N ILE A 81 -0.47 15.05 -18.82
CA ILE A 81 -0.79 13.73 -19.39
C ILE A 81 -0.10 13.57 -20.75
N ASP A 82 -0.25 14.54 -21.66
CA ASP A 82 0.39 14.51 -22.97
C ASP A 82 1.93 14.45 -22.87
N SER A 83 2.51 15.22 -21.94
CA SER A 83 3.95 15.18 -21.67
C SER A 83 4.38 13.81 -21.17
N THR A 84 3.59 13.16 -20.31
CA THR A 84 3.89 11.84 -19.75
C THR A 84 3.81 10.75 -20.82
N ILE A 85 2.83 10.83 -21.74
CA ILE A 85 2.73 9.93 -22.88
C ILE A 85 4.00 10.06 -23.75
N LYS A 86 4.36 11.28 -24.15
CA LYS A 86 5.57 11.55 -24.96
C LYS A 86 6.85 11.08 -24.27
N LYS A 87 6.95 11.22 -22.94
CA LYS A 87 8.10 10.70 -22.18
C LYS A 87 8.16 9.17 -22.23
N SER A 88 7.04 8.47 -22.07
CA SER A 88 7.01 7.01 -22.16
C SER A 88 7.43 6.51 -23.55
N GLU A 89 6.96 7.18 -24.63
CA GLU A 89 7.37 6.89 -26.01
C GLU A 89 8.86 7.14 -26.24
N THR A 90 9.37 8.27 -25.73
CA THR A 90 10.79 8.61 -25.83
C THR A 90 11.65 7.58 -25.12
N ILE A 91 11.28 7.16 -23.90
CA ILE A 91 11.99 6.12 -23.17
C ILE A 91 11.98 4.81 -23.97
N ALA A 92 10.83 4.39 -24.50
CA ALA A 92 10.72 3.18 -25.32
C ALA A 92 11.69 3.23 -26.52
N SER A 93 11.83 4.38 -27.18
CA SER A 93 12.69 4.52 -28.35
C SER A 93 14.19 4.26 -28.09
N PHE A 94 14.65 4.48 -26.84
CA PHE A 94 16.05 4.28 -26.44
C PHE A 94 16.36 2.87 -25.91
N LEU A 95 15.34 2.05 -25.66
CA LEU A 95 15.53 0.73 -25.08
C LEU A 95 15.70 -0.35 -26.15
N GLU A 96 16.33 -1.45 -25.77
CA GLU A 96 16.41 -2.63 -26.63
C GLU A 96 15.08 -3.41 -26.60
N PRO A 97 14.69 -4.06 -27.70
CA PRO A 97 13.48 -4.88 -27.75
C PRO A 97 13.62 -6.13 -26.87
N ASP A 98 12.53 -6.49 -26.18
CA ASP A 98 12.38 -7.74 -25.43
C ASP A 98 11.16 -8.47 -25.98
N ASP A 99 11.36 -9.67 -26.51
CA ASP A 99 10.31 -10.48 -27.14
C ASP A 99 9.14 -10.81 -26.22
N ASN A 100 9.37 -10.75 -24.89
CA ASN A 100 8.35 -10.99 -23.87
C ASN A 100 7.50 -9.76 -23.54
N GLN A 101 7.82 -8.58 -24.10
CA GLN A 101 7.02 -7.38 -23.90
C GLN A 101 5.83 -7.34 -24.86
N GLY A 102 4.68 -6.91 -24.32
CA GLY A 102 3.43 -6.76 -25.05
C GLY A 102 2.25 -6.67 -24.09
N LEU A 103 1.14 -6.14 -24.55
CA LEU A 103 -0.12 -6.20 -23.84
C LEU A 103 -0.71 -7.61 -23.88
N PRO A 104 -1.59 -7.96 -22.92
CA PRO A 104 -2.34 -9.22 -22.98
C PRO A 104 -3.11 -9.34 -24.28
N CYS A 105 -3.15 -10.56 -24.85
CA CYS A 105 -3.97 -10.86 -26.03
C CYS A 105 -5.46 -10.74 -25.70
N ASP A 106 -6.31 -10.42 -26.69
CA ASP A 106 -7.75 -10.19 -26.52
C ASP A 106 -8.49 -11.35 -25.81
N ASN A 107 -8.06 -12.57 -26.02
CA ASN A 107 -8.63 -13.77 -25.38
C ASN A 107 -8.30 -13.89 -23.88
N LEU A 108 -7.31 -13.13 -23.38
CA LEU A 108 -6.94 -13.07 -21.97
C LEU A 108 -7.58 -11.87 -21.25
N ILE A 109 -8.25 -10.99 -21.98
CA ILE A 109 -8.91 -9.82 -21.42
C ILE A 109 -10.27 -10.26 -20.84
N ASN A 110 -10.37 -10.24 -19.52
CA ASN A 110 -11.63 -10.45 -18.85
C ASN A 110 -12.44 -9.14 -18.85
N LYS A 111 -13.62 -9.16 -19.47
CA LYS A 111 -14.55 -8.02 -19.52
C LYS A 111 -15.54 -8.02 -18.37
N LEU A 112 -15.43 -8.95 -17.43
CA LEU A 112 -16.32 -9.04 -16.28
C LEU A 112 -15.77 -8.17 -15.15
N ASN A 113 -16.60 -7.26 -14.62
CA ASN A 113 -16.33 -6.62 -13.34
C ASN A 113 -16.45 -7.67 -12.25
N ILE A 114 -15.34 -8.04 -11.65
CA ILE A 114 -15.28 -8.98 -10.52
C ILE A 114 -15.18 -8.15 -9.25
N ASP A 115 -16.13 -8.34 -8.34
CA ASP A 115 -15.99 -7.85 -6.98
C ASP A 115 -14.93 -8.71 -6.27
N CYS A 116 -13.81 -8.09 -5.92
CA CYS A 116 -12.70 -8.76 -5.25
C CYS A 116 -12.90 -8.91 -3.74
N ASP A 117 -14.00 -8.38 -3.18
CA ASP A 117 -14.31 -8.38 -1.73
C ASP A 117 -13.14 -7.80 -0.89
N ILE A 118 -12.62 -6.64 -1.31
CA ILE A 118 -11.45 -5.98 -0.69
C ILE A 118 -11.70 -4.51 -0.33
N ASN A 119 -12.94 -4.02 -0.48
CA ASN A 119 -13.31 -2.64 -0.20
C ASN A 119 -14.39 -2.56 0.89
N PHE A 120 -13.96 -2.20 2.09
CA PHE A 120 -14.81 -2.09 3.29
C PHE A 120 -14.60 -0.72 3.94
N PRO A 121 -15.05 0.39 3.32
CA PRO A 121 -14.79 1.73 3.84
C PRO A 121 -15.45 1.92 5.21
N LYS A 122 -14.69 2.51 6.14
CA LYS A 122 -15.15 2.88 7.47
C LYS A 122 -14.66 4.29 7.78
N GLN A 123 -15.53 5.09 8.38
CA GLN A 123 -15.16 6.42 8.87
C GLN A 123 -14.70 6.30 10.31
N PHE A 124 -13.63 7.02 10.63
CA PHE A 124 -13.11 7.16 11.98
C PHE A 124 -13.03 8.64 12.34
N THR A 125 -13.30 8.93 13.59
CA THR A 125 -12.87 10.19 14.18
C THR A 125 -11.38 10.11 14.53
N THR A 126 -10.72 11.25 14.57
CA THR A 126 -9.31 11.31 14.99
C THR A 126 -9.10 10.72 16.38
N ASP A 127 -10.03 10.99 17.31
CA ASP A 127 -9.97 10.48 18.68
C ASP A 127 -10.06 8.94 18.75
N GLU A 128 -10.86 8.31 17.87
CA GLU A 128 -10.92 6.85 17.80
C GLU A 128 -9.57 6.25 17.39
N LEU A 129 -8.90 6.86 16.38
CA LEU A 129 -7.58 6.41 15.93
C LEU A 129 -6.52 6.59 17.02
N ILE A 130 -6.50 7.75 17.68
CA ILE A 130 -5.59 8.02 18.81
C ILE A 130 -5.83 7.00 19.93
N ASN A 131 -7.07 6.76 20.34
CA ASN A 131 -7.39 5.82 21.40
C ASN A 131 -6.91 4.40 21.07
N MET A 132 -7.04 3.94 19.82
CA MET A 132 -6.55 2.63 19.39
C MET A 132 -5.03 2.51 19.50
N THR A 133 -4.28 3.54 19.11
CA THR A 133 -2.82 3.52 19.22
C THR A 133 -2.36 3.57 20.67
N VAL A 134 -2.95 4.44 21.49
CA VAL A 134 -2.62 4.56 22.92
C VAL A 134 -2.95 3.27 23.67
N GLU A 135 -4.11 2.65 23.41
CA GLU A 135 -4.48 1.36 24.02
C GLU A 135 -3.49 0.25 23.63
N CYS A 136 -3.07 0.22 22.35
CA CYS A 136 -2.15 -0.78 21.85
C CYS A 136 -0.79 -0.68 22.55
N GLU A 137 -0.20 0.51 22.58
CA GLU A 137 1.07 0.74 23.26
C GLU A 137 0.99 0.46 24.77
N LYS A 138 -0.08 0.94 25.41
CA LYS A 138 -0.31 0.70 26.85
C LYS A 138 -0.37 -0.80 27.15
N SER A 139 -1.10 -1.56 26.34
CA SER A 139 -1.20 -3.02 26.52
C SER A 139 0.16 -3.72 26.42
N ALA A 140 1.05 -3.21 25.57
CA ALA A 140 2.41 -3.71 25.46
C ALA A 140 3.27 -3.33 26.70
N LEU A 141 3.19 -2.08 27.14
CA LEU A 141 3.98 -1.58 28.28
C LEU A 141 3.54 -2.24 29.61
N ASP A 142 2.25 -2.51 29.77
CA ASP A 142 1.67 -3.14 30.97
C ASP A 142 1.84 -4.67 30.99
N TYR A 143 2.30 -5.30 29.89
CA TYR A 143 2.38 -6.75 29.76
C TYR A 143 3.37 -7.41 30.72
N ASP A 144 4.58 -6.86 30.81
CA ASP A 144 5.64 -7.36 31.70
C ASP A 144 6.60 -6.24 32.09
N ASN A 145 7.15 -6.32 33.28
CA ASN A 145 8.11 -5.34 33.79
C ASN A 145 9.44 -5.30 33.01
N LYS A 146 9.71 -6.26 32.15
CA LYS A 146 10.85 -6.26 31.23
C LYS A 146 10.65 -5.36 30.02
N ILE A 147 9.43 -4.95 29.71
CA ILE A 147 9.18 -3.93 28.68
C ILE A 147 9.51 -2.57 29.27
N LYS A 148 10.65 -1.99 28.86
CA LYS A 148 11.18 -0.75 29.42
C LYS A 148 11.06 0.46 28.51
N ASN A 149 10.81 0.23 27.23
CA ASN A 149 10.72 1.31 26.26
C ASN A 149 9.77 0.92 25.12
N SER A 150 9.30 1.95 24.42
CA SER A 150 8.46 1.82 23.25
C SER A 150 8.98 2.73 22.13
N GLU A 151 8.89 2.28 20.89
CA GLU A 151 9.02 3.14 19.72
C GLU A 151 7.67 3.68 19.26
N GLY A 152 6.60 3.30 19.95
CA GLY A 152 5.24 3.75 19.71
C GLY A 152 4.34 2.68 19.10
N SER A 153 3.11 3.08 18.90
CA SER A 153 2.10 2.35 18.16
C SER A 153 1.59 3.23 17.03
N GLU A 154 1.32 2.62 15.89
CA GLU A 154 0.83 3.30 14.69
C GLU A 154 -0.45 2.64 14.21
N TYR A 155 -1.42 3.46 13.84
CA TYR A 155 -2.60 3.06 13.11
C TYR A 155 -2.60 3.73 11.75
N ALA A 156 -2.58 2.93 10.69
CA ALA A 156 -2.65 3.38 9.31
C ALA A 156 -3.95 2.88 8.66
N TYR A 157 -4.73 3.81 8.13
CA TYR A 157 -5.91 3.54 7.32
C TYR A 157 -5.70 4.11 5.92
N SER A 158 -6.00 3.32 4.91
CA SER A 158 -6.01 3.80 3.54
C SER A 158 -7.17 3.24 2.72
N GLN A 159 -7.67 4.06 1.81
CA GLN A 159 -8.61 3.68 0.76
C GLN A 159 -8.00 4.05 -0.59
N SER A 160 -8.04 3.15 -1.55
CA SER A 160 -7.54 3.40 -2.89
C SER A 160 -8.54 3.00 -3.97
N ASN A 161 -8.51 3.74 -5.10
CA ASN A 161 -9.21 3.37 -6.32
C ASN A 161 -8.18 3.20 -7.43
N ASN A 162 -8.34 2.14 -8.19
CA ASN A 162 -7.41 1.77 -9.25
C ASN A 162 -8.20 1.62 -10.56
N LEU A 163 -7.61 2.13 -11.65
CA LEU A 163 -8.09 1.97 -13.00
C LEU A 163 -6.96 1.51 -13.89
N ILE A 164 -7.20 0.47 -14.66
CA ILE A 164 -6.29 0.02 -15.71
C ILE A 164 -7.04 0.09 -17.03
N LEU A 165 -6.44 0.75 -18.00
CA LEU A 165 -6.93 0.86 -19.39
C LEU A 165 -5.79 0.47 -20.32
N ASN A 166 -6.08 -0.22 -21.41
CA ASN A 166 -5.08 -0.41 -22.46
C ASN A 166 -5.65 -0.23 -23.87
N SER A 167 -4.76 -0.04 -24.84
CA SER A 167 -5.11 0.20 -26.25
C SER A 167 -5.75 -1.01 -26.95
N ASN A 168 -5.69 -2.22 -26.35
CA ASN A 168 -6.37 -3.43 -26.83
C ASN A 168 -7.80 -3.55 -26.29
N GLY A 169 -8.29 -2.51 -25.60
CA GLY A 169 -9.68 -2.43 -25.11
C GLY A 169 -9.89 -3.07 -23.73
N ALA A 170 -8.85 -3.47 -23.01
CA ALA A 170 -9.00 -3.83 -21.60
C ALA A 170 -9.31 -2.59 -20.79
N ALA A 171 -10.31 -2.71 -19.92
CA ALA A 171 -10.69 -1.70 -18.96
C ALA A 171 -11.15 -2.40 -17.68
N GLY A 172 -10.56 -2.05 -16.56
CA GLY A 172 -10.94 -2.58 -15.26
C GLY A 172 -10.64 -1.59 -14.16
N SER A 173 -11.54 -1.55 -13.15
CA SER A 173 -11.33 -0.74 -11.96
C SER A 173 -11.70 -1.54 -10.72
N TYR A 174 -11.03 -1.21 -9.62
CA TYR A 174 -11.38 -1.74 -8.31
C TYR A 174 -11.03 -0.72 -7.22
N SER A 175 -11.77 -0.78 -6.13
CA SER A 175 -11.47 -0.04 -4.91
C SER A 175 -11.00 -1.01 -3.84
N SER A 176 -10.16 -0.54 -2.95
CA SER A 176 -9.70 -1.34 -1.82
C SER A 176 -9.46 -0.49 -0.58
N THR A 177 -9.60 -1.12 0.58
CA THR A 177 -9.26 -0.54 1.88
C THR A 177 -8.15 -1.33 2.54
N SER A 178 -7.38 -0.67 3.41
CA SER A 178 -6.38 -1.31 4.26
C SER A 178 -6.40 -0.67 5.64
N TYR A 179 -6.40 -1.52 6.66
CA TYR A 179 -6.37 -1.16 8.07
C TYR A 179 -5.18 -1.85 8.71
N THR A 180 -4.24 -1.10 9.22
CA THR A 180 -3.03 -1.63 9.86
C THR A 180 -2.89 -1.02 11.24
N LEU A 181 -2.76 -1.84 12.27
CA LEU A 181 -2.33 -1.44 13.59
C LEU A 181 -1.02 -2.16 13.90
N SER A 182 -0.04 -1.42 14.38
CA SER A 182 1.26 -1.96 14.77
C SER A 182 1.74 -1.38 16.11
N CYS A 183 2.60 -2.12 16.81
CA CYS A 183 3.27 -1.67 18.01
C CYS A 183 4.69 -2.21 18.05
N VAL A 184 5.62 -1.37 18.47
CA VAL A 184 7.05 -1.68 18.55
C VAL A 184 7.56 -1.39 19.95
N VAL A 185 8.11 -2.40 20.61
CA VAL A 185 8.61 -2.25 21.99
C VAL A 185 10.02 -2.81 22.17
N ILE A 186 10.65 -2.39 23.26
CA ILE A 186 11.97 -2.82 23.67
C ILE A 186 11.90 -3.46 25.04
N ALA A 187 12.24 -4.75 25.10
CA ALA A 187 12.42 -5.49 26.34
C ALA A 187 13.86 -5.33 26.84
N GLU A 188 14.03 -5.23 28.15
CA GLU A 188 15.33 -5.17 28.80
C GLU A 188 15.37 -6.08 30.04
N ASP A 189 16.40 -6.92 30.12
CA ASP A 189 16.69 -7.76 31.28
C ASP A 189 18.20 -7.92 31.46
N ASN A 190 18.71 -7.69 32.67
CA ASN A 190 20.13 -7.80 33.02
C ASN A 190 21.08 -7.04 32.06
N GLY A 191 20.65 -5.87 31.57
CA GLY A 191 21.41 -5.03 30.65
C GLY A 191 21.38 -5.47 29.19
N LEU A 192 20.71 -6.57 28.88
CA LEU A 192 20.43 -7.00 27.51
C LEU A 192 19.13 -6.34 27.03
N LYS A 193 19.12 -5.83 25.80
CA LYS A 193 18.00 -5.17 25.18
C LYS A 193 17.63 -5.88 23.88
N GLU A 194 16.37 -6.16 23.71
CA GLU A 194 15.83 -6.73 22.48
C GLU A 194 14.59 -5.95 22.04
N ARG A 195 14.49 -5.72 20.73
CA ARG A 195 13.40 -5.01 20.07
C ARG A 195 12.59 -5.99 19.23
N ASP A 196 11.28 -5.92 19.33
CA ASP A 196 10.41 -6.62 18.40
C ASP A 196 9.08 -5.85 18.22
N TYR A 197 8.26 -6.33 17.30
CA TYR A 197 7.00 -5.71 16.93
C TYR A 197 5.92 -6.75 16.63
N ALA A 198 4.68 -6.29 16.69
CA ALA A 198 3.54 -7.02 16.15
C ALA A 198 2.66 -6.07 15.34
N TYR A 199 1.91 -6.63 14.42
CA TYR A 199 0.94 -5.89 13.61
C TYR A 199 -0.22 -6.76 13.16
N SER A 200 -1.33 -6.11 12.84
CA SER A 200 -2.46 -6.70 12.13
C SER A 200 -2.79 -5.83 10.92
N THR A 201 -2.82 -6.43 9.73
CA THR A 201 -3.25 -5.75 8.50
C THR A 201 -4.43 -6.50 7.89
N ARG A 202 -5.53 -5.80 7.64
CA ARG A 202 -6.76 -6.38 7.07
C ARG A 202 -7.40 -5.42 6.06
N ARG A 203 -8.18 -5.99 5.14
CA ARG A 203 -9.03 -5.20 4.23
C ARG A 203 -10.31 -4.72 4.90
N ASN A 204 -10.85 -5.51 5.82
CA ASN A 204 -12.04 -5.20 6.59
C ASN A 204 -11.65 -4.92 8.05
N PHE A 205 -12.04 -3.74 8.56
CA PHE A 205 -11.75 -3.33 9.93
C PHE A 205 -12.30 -4.34 10.96
N GLU A 206 -13.49 -4.88 10.75
CA GLU A 206 -14.12 -5.82 11.69
C GLU A 206 -13.35 -7.14 11.84
N LYS A 207 -12.37 -7.38 10.96
CA LYS A 207 -11.49 -8.56 10.99
C LYS A 207 -10.09 -8.21 11.53
N THR A 208 -9.84 -6.98 11.97
CA THR A 208 -8.57 -6.60 12.60
C THR A 208 -8.48 -7.18 14.00
N ASP A 209 -7.27 -7.53 14.41
CA ASP A 209 -7.00 -7.91 15.80
C ASP A 209 -7.12 -6.66 16.69
N SER A 210 -7.57 -6.84 17.95
CA SER A 210 -7.73 -5.71 18.86
C SER A 210 -6.39 -5.07 19.23
N ALA A 211 -6.44 -3.79 19.62
CA ALA A 211 -5.28 -3.04 20.09
C ALA A 211 -4.55 -3.78 21.23
N LYS A 212 -5.30 -4.34 22.15
CA LYS A 212 -4.77 -5.14 23.26
C LYS A 212 -3.96 -6.35 22.78
N ILE A 213 -4.51 -7.15 21.83
CA ILE A 213 -3.84 -8.34 21.31
C ILE A 213 -2.52 -7.97 20.63
N ILE A 214 -2.50 -6.92 19.81
CA ILE A 214 -1.29 -6.50 19.09
C ILE A 214 -0.23 -5.97 20.07
N GLY A 215 -0.65 -5.17 21.07
CA GLY A 215 0.25 -4.72 22.12
C GLY A 215 0.89 -5.87 22.89
N GLU A 216 0.06 -6.78 23.43
CA GLU A 216 0.55 -7.95 24.18
C GLU A 216 1.48 -8.83 23.35
N LEU A 217 1.13 -9.07 22.06
CA LEU A 217 1.95 -9.89 21.16
C LEU A 217 3.30 -9.23 20.84
N SER A 218 3.38 -7.90 20.72
CA SER A 218 4.64 -7.19 20.52
C SER A 218 5.56 -7.34 21.74
N ALA A 219 5.00 -7.26 22.93
CA ALA A 219 5.72 -7.44 24.19
C ALA A 219 6.24 -8.89 24.34
N GLU A 220 5.37 -9.88 24.13
CA GLU A 220 5.72 -11.30 24.15
C GLU A 220 6.91 -11.60 23.21
N LYS A 221 6.85 -11.11 21.98
CA LYS A 221 7.93 -11.29 21.00
C LYS A 221 9.24 -10.64 21.46
N ALA A 222 9.21 -9.40 21.94
CA ALA A 222 10.39 -8.72 22.42
C ALA A 222 11.04 -9.45 23.61
N ILE A 223 10.23 -9.92 24.56
CA ILE A 223 10.70 -10.70 25.72
C ILE A 223 11.29 -12.05 25.29
N SER A 224 10.66 -12.73 24.32
CA SER A 224 11.11 -14.03 23.83
C SER A 224 12.51 -13.99 23.21
N ARG A 225 12.97 -12.82 22.76
CA ARG A 225 14.30 -12.61 22.19
C ARG A 225 15.39 -12.37 23.24
N LEU A 226 15.01 -12.04 24.48
CA LEU A 226 15.97 -11.83 25.55
C LEU A 226 16.80 -13.10 25.80
N GLY A 227 18.11 -12.93 25.93
CA GLY A 227 19.03 -14.03 26.12
C GLY A 227 19.36 -14.83 24.85
N ALA A 228 19.11 -14.26 23.67
CA ALA A 228 19.53 -14.81 22.38
C ALA A 228 21.04 -15.12 22.39
N LYS A 229 21.44 -16.26 21.83
CA LYS A 229 22.81 -16.75 21.78
C LYS A 229 23.29 -16.90 20.34
N SER A 230 24.56 -16.64 20.11
CA SER A 230 25.19 -16.99 18.83
C SER A 230 25.26 -18.52 18.67
N ILE A 231 24.93 -18.98 17.48
CA ILE A 231 25.09 -20.40 17.09
C ILE A 231 26.25 -20.52 16.12
N SER A 232 26.94 -21.66 16.15
CA SER A 232 28.00 -21.97 15.19
C SER A 232 27.43 -22.16 13.78
N THR A 233 28.26 -21.90 12.76
CA THR A 233 27.92 -22.20 11.37
C THR A 233 27.57 -23.68 11.22
N GLN A 234 26.41 -23.98 10.68
CA GLN A 234 25.95 -25.35 10.50
C GLN A 234 25.11 -25.49 9.24
N LYS A 235 24.99 -26.72 8.74
CA LYS A 235 24.09 -27.06 7.64
C LYS A 235 22.86 -27.76 8.24
N CYS A 236 21.70 -27.14 8.09
CA CYS A 236 20.44 -27.69 8.61
C CYS A 236 19.27 -27.37 7.66
N PRO A 237 18.17 -28.12 7.75
CA PRO A 237 16.91 -27.74 7.12
C PRO A 237 16.44 -26.38 7.65
N VAL A 238 15.89 -25.54 6.76
CA VAL A 238 15.32 -24.21 7.10
C VAL A 238 13.85 -24.21 6.71
N ILE A 239 13.01 -23.80 7.64
CA ILE A 239 11.59 -23.56 7.40
C ILE A 239 11.40 -22.04 7.37
N LEU A 240 10.91 -21.53 6.23
CA LEU A 240 10.51 -20.12 6.09
C LEU A 240 9.01 -20.04 6.31
N THR A 241 8.57 -19.12 7.16
CA THR A 241 7.16 -18.78 7.34
C THR A 241 6.70 -17.83 6.23
N PRO A 242 5.41 -17.83 5.89
CA PRO A 242 4.84 -16.90 4.90
C PRO A 242 5.07 -15.43 5.28
#